data_af7b1095d93dedfbdc2f595ea6d5f03f
#
_entry.id   af7b1095d93dedfbdc2f595ea6d5f03f
#
_cell.length_a   1.000
_cell.length_b   1.000
_cell.length_c   1.000
_cell.angle_alpha   90.00
_cell.angle_beta   90.00
_cell.angle_gamma   90.00
#
_symmetry.space_group_name_H-M   'P 1'
#
loop_
_entity.id
_entity.type
_entity.pdbx_description
1 polymer ?
#
loop_
_entity_poly.entity_id
_entity_poly.type
_entity_poly.pdbx_seq_one_letter_code
_entity_poly.pdbx_strand_id
1 'polypeptide(L)'
;SGTLPVLFDPRIGGSLVGHLMGAIGGSMIARKTSFLLDALGEALFDSAISVIDDPLRPRGLGSRAFDGEGLPTARTAVIDKGVLTGWMMESAAARQLGLKPTGHASRGGSGAPGTSPSNLHLEGGALSVAELISDIDYGVYIHELSGQGVNIVTGDYSRGAAGFLIEKGEITGPVSEFTIAGNLKD
;
A
#
# COMPACT_ATOMS: atom_id res chain seq x y z
N SER A 1 -26.76 2.18 -0.94
CA SER A 1 -25.45 1.64 -1.33
C SER A 1 -25.26 1.75 -2.84
N GLY A 2 -24.08 2.07 -3.29
CA GLY A 2 -23.76 2.23 -4.71
C GLY A 2 -22.25 2.31 -4.90
N THR A 3 -21.78 2.26 -6.14
CA THR A 3 -20.39 2.47 -6.51
C THR A 3 -20.21 3.95 -6.79
N LEU A 4 -19.22 4.57 -6.12
CA LEU A 4 -18.91 5.98 -6.22
C LEU A 4 -17.40 6.16 -6.33
N PRO A 5 -16.90 7.19 -7.02
CA PRO A 5 -15.52 7.65 -6.88
C PRO A 5 -15.19 8.00 -5.43
N VAL A 6 -14.06 7.48 -4.95
CA VAL A 6 -13.56 7.72 -3.60
C VAL A 6 -12.17 8.33 -3.69
N LEU A 7 -12.02 9.56 -3.25
CA LEU A 7 -10.74 10.24 -3.17
C LEU A 7 -10.23 10.19 -1.73
N PHE A 8 -9.07 9.61 -1.52
CA PHE A 8 -8.46 9.53 -0.19
C PHE A 8 -7.52 10.71 0.05
N ASP A 9 -7.67 11.38 1.18
CA ASP A 9 -6.69 12.36 1.65
C ASP A 9 -5.30 11.69 1.73
N PRO A 10 -4.22 12.34 1.26
CA PRO A 10 -2.87 11.79 1.30
C PRO A 10 -2.42 11.27 2.67
N ARG A 11 -2.92 11.87 3.76
CA ARG A 11 -2.59 11.47 5.14
C ARG A 11 -3.11 10.08 5.49
N ILE A 12 -4.23 9.65 4.89
CA ILE A 12 -4.84 8.34 5.15
C ILE A 12 -4.66 7.35 4.02
N GLY A 13 -4.45 7.83 2.79
CA GLY A 13 -4.22 7.00 1.59
C GLY A 13 -3.00 6.09 1.72
N GLY A 14 -2.00 6.48 2.52
CA GLY A 14 -0.86 5.63 2.85
C GLY A 14 -1.24 4.29 3.49
N SER A 15 -2.43 4.18 4.11
CA SER A 15 -2.92 2.91 4.67
C SER A 15 -3.19 1.86 3.59
N LEU A 16 -3.64 2.26 2.40
CA LEU A 16 -3.85 1.34 1.27
C LEU A 16 -2.52 0.75 0.81
N VAL A 17 -1.49 1.59 0.68
CA VAL A 17 -0.12 1.13 0.36
C VAL A 17 0.42 0.22 1.47
N GLY A 18 0.09 0.51 2.74
CA GLY A 18 0.43 -0.35 3.89
C GLY A 18 -0.18 -1.75 3.78
N HIS A 19 -1.42 -1.89 3.31
CA HIS A 19 -2.04 -3.20 3.09
C HIS A 19 -1.36 -3.98 1.95
N LEU A 20 -0.99 -3.31 0.86
CA LEU A 20 -0.18 -3.92 -0.20
C LEU A 20 1.13 -4.47 0.36
N MET A 21 1.87 -3.68 1.16
CA MET A 21 3.12 -4.14 1.79
C MET A 21 2.91 -5.33 2.72
N GLY A 22 1.81 -5.35 3.47
CA GLY A 22 1.42 -6.51 4.28
C GLY A 22 1.20 -7.77 3.44
N ALA A 23 0.54 -7.64 2.29
CA ALA A 23 0.23 -8.75 1.40
C ALA A 23 1.47 -9.33 0.69
N ILE A 24 2.49 -8.51 0.38
CA ILE A 24 3.72 -8.95 -0.30
C ILE A 24 4.87 -9.29 0.64
N GLY A 25 4.64 -9.29 1.95
CA GLY A 25 5.65 -9.71 2.94
C GLY A 25 6.01 -11.18 2.80
N GLY A 26 7.31 -11.51 2.82
CA GLY A 26 7.83 -12.84 2.55
C GLY A 26 7.20 -13.95 3.39
N SER A 27 6.97 -13.70 4.67
CA SER A 27 6.31 -14.66 5.56
C SER A 27 4.86 -14.95 5.18
N MET A 28 4.13 -13.98 4.62
CA MET A 28 2.75 -14.16 4.13
C MET A 28 2.75 -15.02 2.86
N ILE A 29 3.68 -14.74 1.95
CA ILE A 29 3.86 -15.51 0.73
C ILE A 29 4.29 -16.95 1.05
N ALA A 30 5.26 -17.16 1.93
CA ALA A 30 5.75 -18.47 2.33
C ALA A 30 4.67 -19.33 3.02
N ARG A 31 3.77 -18.71 3.79
CA ARG A 31 2.62 -19.35 4.43
C ARG A 31 1.40 -19.51 3.53
N LYS A 32 1.43 -18.96 2.33
CA LYS A 32 0.29 -18.93 1.39
C LYS A 32 -0.94 -18.22 1.98
N THR A 33 -0.73 -17.15 2.71
CA THR A 33 -1.77 -16.36 3.40
C THR A 33 -1.86 -14.93 2.87
N SER A 34 -1.72 -14.76 1.56
CA SER A 34 -1.86 -13.49 0.86
C SER A 34 -2.81 -13.61 -0.32
N PHE A 35 -3.60 -12.58 -0.56
CA PHE A 35 -4.42 -12.49 -1.77
C PHE A 35 -3.59 -12.23 -3.05
N LEU A 36 -2.29 -11.93 -2.91
CA LEU A 36 -1.37 -11.65 -4.03
C LEU A 36 -0.40 -12.80 -4.32
N LEU A 37 -0.65 -14.02 -3.88
CA LEU A 37 0.26 -15.17 -4.03
C LEU A 37 0.77 -15.39 -5.45
N ASP A 38 -0.10 -15.25 -6.42
CA ASP A 38 0.19 -15.54 -7.82
C ASP A 38 0.37 -14.25 -8.66
N ALA A 39 0.50 -13.10 -8.00
CA ALA A 39 0.49 -11.79 -8.63
C ALA A 39 1.88 -11.25 -9.04
N LEU A 40 2.95 -12.00 -8.80
CA LEU A 40 4.29 -11.57 -9.18
C LEU A 40 4.44 -11.46 -10.69
N GLY A 41 4.79 -10.27 -11.16
CA GLY A 41 4.90 -9.95 -12.59
C GLY A 41 3.57 -9.56 -13.25
N GLU A 42 2.46 -9.60 -12.50
CA GLU A 42 1.15 -9.18 -13.01
C GLU A 42 0.93 -7.68 -12.86
N ALA A 43 0.15 -7.10 -13.76
CA ALA A 43 -0.31 -5.72 -13.68
C ALA A 43 -1.46 -5.65 -12.66
N LEU A 44 -1.21 -5.01 -11.51
CA LEU A 44 -2.19 -4.82 -10.45
C LEU A 44 -2.87 -3.45 -10.52
N PHE A 45 -2.23 -2.50 -11.17
CA PHE A 45 -2.67 -1.10 -11.24
C PHE A 45 -2.49 -0.57 -12.66
N ASP A 46 -3.05 0.61 -12.91
CA ASP A 46 -2.75 1.36 -14.13
C ASP A 46 -1.24 1.64 -14.26
N SER A 47 -0.77 1.71 -15.49
CA SER A 47 0.66 1.95 -15.82
C SER A 47 1.19 3.32 -15.35
N ALA A 48 0.32 4.23 -14.94
CA ALA A 48 0.71 5.49 -14.32
C ALA A 48 1.13 5.32 -12.83
N ILE A 49 0.86 4.17 -12.22
CA ILE A 49 1.08 3.92 -10.80
C ILE A 49 2.42 3.25 -10.57
N SER A 50 3.27 3.88 -9.76
CA SER A 50 4.51 3.28 -9.25
C SER A 50 4.61 3.48 -7.73
N VAL A 51 5.02 2.42 -7.02
CA VAL A 51 5.26 2.44 -5.57
C VAL A 51 6.72 2.12 -5.31
N ILE A 52 7.41 3.05 -4.68
CA ILE A 52 8.86 2.99 -4.49
C ILE A 52 9.17 2.86 -3.00
N ASP A 53 10.08 1.94 -2.67
CA ASP A 53 10.79 1.93 -1.38
C ASP A 53 12.22 2.44 -1.57
N ASP A 54 12.56 3.55 -0.92
CA ASP A 54 13.87 4.19 -1.04
C ASP A 54 14.59 4.28 0.32
N PRO A 55 15.32 3.22 0.72
CA PRO A 55 16.08 3.20 1.97
C PRO A 55 17.27 4.16 1.98
N LEU A 56 17.68 4.69 0.84
CA LEU A 56 18.85 5.58 0.72
C LEU A 56 18.44 7.05 0.56
N ARG A 57 17.16 7.37 0.68
CA ARG A 57 16.63 8.73 0.57
C ARG A 57 17.30 9.66 1.59
N PRO A 58 17.95 10.76 1.17
CA PRO A 58 18.57 11.71 2.10
C PRO A 58 17.55 12.26 3.10
N ARG A 59 17.87 12.19 4.40
CA ARG A 59 17.02 12.65 5.51
C ARG A 59 15.65 11.95 5.60
N GLY A 60 15.47 10.81 4.95
CA GLY A 60 14.27 10.00 5.10
C GLY A 60 14.21 9.37 6.50
N LEU A 61 13.03 9.35 7.12
CA LEU A 61 12.85 8.81 8.49
C LEU A 61 13.14 7.30 8.59
N GLY A 62 12.92 6.55 7.52
CA GLY A 62 13.18 5.11 7.42
C GLY A 62 14.52 4.78 6.76
N SER A 63 15.38 5.78 6.47
CA SER A 63 16.63 5.55 5.73
C SER A 63 17.62 4.69 6.51
N ARG A 64 18.19 3.70 5.83
CA ARG A 64 19.13 2.74 6.39
C ARG A 64 20.00 2.14 5.28
N ALA A 65 21.30 1.96 5.53
CA ALA A 65 22.25 1.37 4.57
C ALA A 65 22.17 -0.16 4.53
N PHE A 66 21.68 -0.78 5.60
CA PHE A 66 21.50 -2.24 5.73
C PHE A 66 20.23 -2.54 6.51
N ASP A 67 19.67 -3.70 6.27
CA ASP A 67 18.43 -4.16 6.92
C ASP A 67 18.69 -4.78 8.31
N GLY A 68 17.65 -5.33 8.93
CA GLY A 68 17.72 -5.97 10.27
C GLY A 68 18.53 -7.27 10.32
N GLU A 69 18.99 -7.79 9.19
CA GLU A 69 19.86 -8.95 9.07
C GLU A 69 21.28 -8.58 8.58
N GLY A 70 21.56 -7.28 8.41
CA GLY A 70 22.84 -6.76 7.96
C GLY A 70 23.04 -6.83 6.44
N LEU A 71 22.00 -7.09 5.67
CA LEU A 71 22.06 -7.09 4.21
C LEU A 71 21.95 -5.66 3.66
N PRO A 72 22.68 -5.34 2.58
CA PRO A 72 22.59 -4.01 1.97
C PRO A 72 21.17 -3.75 1.47
N THR A 73 20.75 -2.51 1.62
CA THR A 73 19.46 -2.03 1.10
C THR A 73 19.65 -1.33 -0.24
N ALA A 74 18.62 -1.30 -1.05
CA ALA A 74 18.61 -0.61 -2.33
C ALA A 74 17.24 0.00 -2.62
N ARG A 75 17.21 1.10 -3.38
CA ARG A 75 15.98 1.64 -3.91
C ARG A 75 15.31 0.60 -4.80
N THR A 76 14.06 0.31 -4.54
CA THR A 76 13.27 -0.71 -5.24
C THR A 76 11.92 -0.13 -5.65
N ALA A 77 11.57 -0.28 -6.92
CA ALA A 77 10.19 -0.10 -7.34
C ALA A 77 9.44 -1.39 -6.97
N VAL A 78 8.58 -1.35 -5.98
CA VAL A 78 7.76 -2.51 -5.55
C VAL A 78 6.63 -2.73 -6.55
N ILE A 79 6.03 -1.63 -7.00
CA ILE A 79 5.18 -1.56 -8.17
C ILE A 79 5.91 -0.67 -9.19
N ASP A 80 6.15 -1.19 -10.37
CA ASP A 80 6.73 -0.44 -11.47
C ASP A 80 5.72 -0.37 -12.62
N LYS A 81 5.21 0.83 -12.87
CA LYS A 81 4.21 1.07 -13.93
C LYS A 81 3.05 0.08 -13.86
N GLY A 82 2.46 -0.05 -12.69
CA GLY A 82 1.34 -0.93 -12.42
C GLY A 82 1.69 -2.38 -12.10
N VAL A 83 2.91 -2.84 -12.40
CA VAL A 83 3.32 -4.25 -12.29
C VAL A 83 3.98 -4.53 -10.94
N LEU A 84 3.58 -5.60 -10.26
CA LEU A 84 4.26 -6.10 -9.05
C LEU A 84 5.61 -6.73 -9.42
N THR A 85 6.70 -6.14 -8.96
CA THR A 85 8.06 -6.54 -9.37
C THR A 85 8.72 -7.55 -8.43
N GLY A 86 8.25 -7.70 -7.20
CA GLY A 86 8.90 -8.58 -6.22
C GLY A 86 8.19 -8.62 -4.88
N TRP A 87 8.66 -9.55 -4.05
CA TRP A 87 8.24 -9.70 -2.66
C TRP A 87 9.25 -9.01 -1.73
N MET A 88 8.80 -8.53 -0.57
CA MET A 88 9.70 -8.12 0.50
C MET A 88 10.15 -9.36 1.29
N MET A 89 11.45 -9.73 1.22
CA MET A 89 11.96 -10.97 1.77
C MET A 89 13.00 -10.74 2.86
N GLU A 90 12.79 -11.33 4.04
CA GLU A 90 13.82 -11.66 4.99
C GLU A 90 14.44 -13.03 4.66
N SER A 91 15.58 -13.36 5.26
CA SER A 91 16.36 -14.56 4.90
C SER A 91 15.60 -15.88 5.12
N ALA A 92 14.70 -15.97 6.10
CA ALA A 92 13.99 -17.20 6.40
C ALA A 92 12.94 -17.50 5.31
N ALA A 93 12.09 -16.53 4.96
CA ALA A 93 11.10 -16.71 3.89
C ALA A 93 11.78 -16.89 2.53
N ALA A 94 12.86 -16.13 2.27
CA ALA A 94 13.63 -16.28 1.04
C ALA A 94 14.17 -17.70 0.85
N ARG A 95 14.76 -18.30 1.90
CA ARG A 95 15.23 -19.70 1.85
C ARG A 95 14.07 -20.69 1.64
N GLN A 96 12.95 -20.49 2.32
CA GLN A 96 11.77 -21.36 2.19
C GLN A 96 11.22 -21.36 0.76
N LEU A 97 11.27 -20.22 0.08
CA LEU A 97 10.75 -20.03 -1.27
C LEU A 97 11.80 -20.26 -2.38
N GLY A 98 13.06 -20.54 -2.02
CA GLY A 98 14.14 -20.66 -3.00
C GLY A 98 14.51 -19.32 -3.66
N LEU A 99 14.23 -18.20 -3.00
CA LEU A 99 14.49 -16.84 -3.47
C LEU A 99 15.66 -16.19 -2.73
N LYS A 100 16.02 -14.98 -3.10
CA LYS A 100 17.01 -14.17 -2.40
C LYS A 100 16.33 -13.17 -1.45
N PRO A 101 16.93 -12.87 -0.29
CA PRO A 101 16.46 -11.78 0.56
C PRO A 101 16.64 -10.43 -0.15
N THR A 102 15.79 -9.46 0.18
CA THR A 102 15.66 -8.22 -0.58
C THR A 102 16.10 -6.96 0.19
N GLY A 103 16.75 -7.12 1.36
CA GLY A 103 17.17 -5.98 2.17
C GLY A 103 16.01 -5.30 2.92
N HIS A 104 14.92 -6.03 3.16
CA HIS A 104 13.74 -5.52 3.86
C HIS A 104 13.54 -6.16 5.24
N ALA A 105 14.49 -6.92 5.74
CA ALA A 105 14.38 -7.52 7.06
C ALA A 105 14.25 -6.44 8.15
N SER A 106 13.33 -6.68 9.09
CA SER A 106 13.07 -5.80 10.22
C SER A 106 13.02 -6.62 11.50
N ARG A 107 13.67 -6.13 12.56
CA ARG A 107 13.66 -6.76 13.89
C ARG A 107 12.92 -5.88 14.89
N GLY A 108 11.90 -6.44 15.52
CA GLY A 108 11.22 -5.87 16.67
C GLY A 108 11.57 -6.66 17.92
N GLY A 109 12.47 -6.15 18.77
CA GLY A 109 12.88 -6.82 20.00
C GLY A 109 13.56 -8.18 19.77
N SER A 110 13.19 -9.23 20.51
CA SER A 110 13.79 -10.57 20.50
C SER A 110 13.13 -11.56 19.54
N GLY A 111 12.12 -11.14 18.81
CA GLY A 111 11.40 -11.99 17.85
C GLY A 111 12.19 -12.35 16.60
N ALA A 112 11.68 -13.31 15.82
CA ALA A 112 12.18 -13.60 14.49
C ALA A 112 12.05 -12.35 13.59
N PRO A 113 12.98 -12.11 12.66
CA PRO A 113 12.84 -11.02 11.71
C PRO A 113 11.56 -11.14 10.90
N GLY A 114 10.87 -10.02 10.71
CA GLY A 114 9.82 -9.85 9.71
C GLY A 114 10.32 -8.98 8.57
N THR A 115 9.41 -8.43 7.78
CA THR A 115 9.72 -7.49 6.72
C THR A 115 9.09 -6.12 6.98
N SER A 116 9.78 -5.06 6.58
CA SER A 116 9.29 -3.68 6.68
C SER A 116 9.87 -2.85 5.54
N PRO A 117 9.08 -2.01 4.89
CA PRO A 117 9.60 -1.00 3.98
C PRO A 117 10.41 0.05 4.75
N SER A 118 11.10 0.89 4.01
CA SER A 118 11.88 2.02 4.54
C SER A 118 11.14 3.36 4.32
N ASN A 119 11.47 4.08 3.27
CA ASN A 119 10.78 5.30 2.87
C ASN A 119 9.86 5.01 1.68
N LEU A 120 8.80 4.28 1.98
CA LEU A 120 7.79 3.90 0.99
C LEU A 120 6.96 5.10 0.56
N HIS A 121 6.75 5.22 -0.74
CA HIS A 121 5.85 6.23 -1.29
C HIS A 121 5.25 5.81 -2.63
N LEU A 122 4.05 6.28 -2.88
CA LEU A 122 3.44 6.32 -4.19
C LEU A 122 4.06 7.49 -4.96
N GLU A 123 4.54 7.27 -6.18
CA GLU A 123 4.99 8.38 -7.02
C GLU A 123 3.81 9.28 -7.38
N GLY A 124 4.02 10.59 -7.28
CA GLY A 124 2.96 11.56 -7.54
C GLY A 124 2.57 11.59 -9.01
N GLY A 125 1.28 11.70 -9.28
CA GLY A 125 0.75 11.97 -10.61
C GLY A 125 0.88 13.45 -11.02
N ALA A 126 0.39 13.76 -12.20
CA ALA A 126 0.43 15.13 -12.75
C ALA A 126 -0.69 16.03 -12.18
N LEU A 127 -1.78 15.45 -11.67
CA LEU A 127 -2.96 16.19 -11.21
C LEU A 127 -2.83 16.58 -9.73
N SER A 128 -3.22 17.81 -9.44
CA SER A 128 -3.42 18.27 -8.07
C SER A 128 -4.69 17.68 -7.46
N VAL A 129 -4.82 17.74 -6.13
CA VAL A 129 -6.05 17.31 -5.43
C VAL A 129 -7.27 18.09 -5.92
N ALA A 130 -7.11 19.38 -6.20
CA ALA A 130 -8.21 20.21 -6.71
C ALA A 130 -8.66 19.77 -8.11
N GLU A 131 -7.73 19.43 -8.98
CA GLU A 131 -8.04 18.90 -10.31
C GLU A 131 -8.73 17.54 -10.25
N LEU A 132 -8.27 16.65 -9.35
CA LEU A 132 -8.94 15.37 -9.10
C LEU A 132 -10.38 15.54 -8.59
N ILE A 133 -10.61 16.50 -7.69
CA ILE A 133 -11.97 16.81 -7.19
C ILE A 133 -12.83 17.35 -8.32
N SER A 134 -12.30 18.25 -9.16
CA SER A 134 -13.06 18.90 -10.25
C SER A 134 -13.57 17.92 -11.31
N ASP A 135 -12.94 16.75 -11.43
CA ASP A 135 -13.32 15.68 -12.39
C ASP A 135 -14.40 14.72 -11.83
N ILE A 136 -14.83 14.91 -10.58
CA ILE A 136 -15.81 14.04 -9.91
C ILE A 136 -17.18 14.73 -9.90
N ASP A 137 -18.16 14.20 -10.64
CA ASP A 137 -19.52 14.73 -10.65
C ASP A 137 -20.25 14.42 -9.32
N TYR A 138 -20.11 13.19 -8.80
CA TYR A 138 -20.65 12.79 -7.50
C TYR A 138 -19.74 11.74 -6.85
N GLY A 139 -19.21 12.04 -5.68
CA GLY A 139 -18.26 11.17 -4.98
C GLY A 139 -17.98 11.60 -3.56
N VAL A 140 -16.95 11.04 -2.95
CA VAL A 140 -16.57 11.36 -1.56
C VAL A 140 -15.05 11.59 -1.45
N TYR A 141 -14.66 12.61 -0.70
CA TYR A 141 -13.31 12.89 -0.27
C TYR A 141 -13.16 12.44 1.18
N ILE A 142 -12.36 11.40 1.41
CA ILE A 142 -12.21 10.76 2.71
C ILE A 142 -11.01 11.33 3.44
N HIS A 143 -11.20 11.77 4.67
CA HIS A 143 -10.12 12.25 5.54
C HIS A 143 -9.96 11.43 6.84
N GLU A 144 -10.90 10.53 7.14
CA GLU A 144 -10.84 9.64 8.30
C GLU A 144 -11.30 8.23 7.93
N LEU A 145 -10.58 7.23 8.43
CA LEU A 145 -10.93 5.82 8.36
C LEU A 145 -10.96 5.21 9.75
N SER A 146 -11.94 4.40 10.03
CA SER A 146 -12.12 3.69 11.31
C SER A 146 -12.28 2.18 11.10
N GLY A 147 -12.05 1.42 12.20
CA GLY A 147 -12.15 -0.05 12.18
C GLY A 147 -10.94 -0.76 11.58
N GLN A 148 -10.96 -2.10 11.59
CA GLN A 148 -9.87 -3.00 11.20
C GLN A 148 -10.31 -4.01 10.12
N GLY A 149 -11.32 -3.68 9.33
CA GLY A 149 -11.97 -4.58 8.38
C GLY A 149 -11.16 -4.82 7.09
N VAL A 150 -9.94 -5.35 7.22
CA VAL A 150 -9.10 -5.74 6.08
C VAL A 150 -8.63 -7.18 6.25
N ASN A 151 -8.90 -8.02 5.28
CA ASN A 151 -8.46 -9.40 5.26
C ASN A 151 -7.37 -9.60 4.19
N ILE A 152 -6.13 -9.73 4.62
CA ILE A 152 -4.97 -9.91 3.72
C ILE A 152 -4.98 -11.26 3.00
N VAL A 153 -5.74 -12.24 3.46
CA VAL A 153 -5.83 -13.54 2.78
C VAL A 153 -6.77 -13.49 1.57
N THR A 154 -7.91 -12.81 1.72
CA THR A 154 -8.96 -12.75 0.69
C THR A 154 -8.94 -11.47 -0.12
N GLY A 155 -8.35 -10.40 0.41
CA GLY A 155 -8.38 -9.06 -0.16
C GLY A 155 -9.60 -8.24 0.29
N ASP A 156 -10.51 -8.81 1.07
CA ASP A 156 -11.71 -8.08 1.49
C ASP A 156 -11.35 -6.83 2.31
N TYR A 157 -11.97 -5.73 1.96
CA TYR A 157 -11.79 -4.42 2.57
C TYR A 157 -13.13 -3.85 3.00
N SER A 158 -13.24 -3.45 4.26
CA SER A 158 -14.44 -2.79 4.79
C SER A 158 -14.05 -1.87 5.95
N ARG A 159 -14.12 -0.57 5.76
CA ARG A 159 -13.73 0.43 6.76
C ARG A 159 -14.84 1.46 6.94
N GLY A 160 -15.12 1.83 8.18
CA GLY A 160 -15.89 3.02 8.47
C GLY A 160 -15.14 4.26 7.98
N ALA A 161 -15.86 5.25 7.50
CA ALA A 161 -15.28 6.45 6.92
C ALA A 161 -16.03 7.72 7.30
N ALA A 162 -15.29 8.83 7.32
CA ALA A 162 -15.81 10.18 7.37
C ALA A 162 -15.02 11.09 6.42
N GLY A 163 -15.70 12.11 5.92
CA GLY A 163 -15.11 13.01 4.94
C GLY A 163 -16.06 14.07 4.45
N PHE A 164 -15.97 14.35 3.19
CA PHE A 164 -16.79 15.37 2.53
C PHE A 164 -17.42 14.80 1.26
N LEU A 165 -18.64 15.24 0.98
CA LEU A 165 -19.32 14.96 -0.28
C LEU A 165 -18.73 15.83 -1.38
N ILE A 166 -18.51 15.23 -2.56
CA ILE A 166 -18.16 15.95 -3.78
C ILE A 166 -19.38 15.95 -4.69
N GLU A 167 -19.81 17.11 -5.14
CA GLU A 167 -20.88 17.27 -6.11
C GLU A 167 -20.47 18.29 -7.16
N LYS A 168 -20.55 17.89 -8.44
CA LYS A 168 -20.20 18.74 -9.60
C LYS A 168 -18.80 19.36 -9.52
N GLY A 169 -17.83 18.59 -9.05
CA GLY A 169 -16.44 19.03 -8.94
C GLY A 169 -16.13 19.89 -7.72
N GLU A 170 -17.03 20.03 -6.76
CA GLU A 170 -16.85 20.85 -5.56
C GLU A 170 -17.15 20.08 -4.28
N ILE A 171 -16.43 20.42 -3.19
CA ILE A 171 -16.76 19.92 -1.85
C ILE A 171 -17.97 20.67 -1.32
N THR A 172 -19.06 19.95 -1.03
CA THR A 172 -20.35 20.56 -0.66
C THR A 172 -20.69 20.44 0.81
N GLY A 173 -20.26 19.39 1.52
CA GLY A 173 -20.56 19.25 2.93
C GLY A 173 -19.93 18.03 3.59
N PRO A 174 -19.91 17.98 4.93
CA PRO A 174 -19.37 16.84 5.66
C PRO A 174 -20.30 15.63 5.55
N VAL A 175 -19.70 14.43 5.51
CA VAL A 175 -20.41 13.15 5.57
C VAL A 175 -19.67 12.21 6.50
N SER A 176 -20.42 11.47 7.32
CA SER A 176 -19.85 10.53 8.30
C SER A 176 -20.76 9.30 8.45
N GLU A 177 -20.29 8.33 9.25
CA GLU A 177 -21.04 7.11 9.59
C GLU A 177 -21.42 6.26 8.38
N PHE A 178 -20.55 6.21 7.38
CA PHE A 178 -20.69 5.31 6.25
C PHE A 178 -19.53 4.32 6.14
N THR A 179 -19.70 3.33 5.32
CA THR A 179 -18.68 2.28 5.10
C THR A 179 -18.22 2.31 3.66
N ILE A 180 -16.90 2.26 3.48
CA ILE A 180 -16.27 1.95 2.20
C ILE A 180 -15.96 0.46 2.22
N ALA A 181 -16.46 -0.26 1.24
CA ALA A 181 -16.25 -1.69 1.11
C ALA A 181 -15.90 -2.07 -0.33
N GLY A 182 -15.08 -3.10 -0.48
CA GLY A 182 -14.64 -3.63 -1.76
C GLY A 182 -13.67 -4.79 -1.58
N ASN A 183 -12.94 -5.12 -2.64
CA ASN A 183 -11.85 -6.06 -2.55
C ASN A 183 -10.57 -5.38 -3.05
N LEU A 184 -9.45 -5.59 -2.36
CA LEU A 184 -8.14 -5.00 -2.69
C LEU A 184 -7.52 -5.59 -3.97
N LYS A 185 -8.18 -6.54 -4.63
CA LYS A 185 -7.78 -7.08 -5.94
C LYS A 185 -8.39 -6.30 -7.11
N ASP A 186 -9.50 -5.59 -6.84
CA ASP A 186 -10.29 -4.83 -7.81
C ASP A 186 -9.90 -3.35 -7.75
#